data_aab2726c1ca67cae28692ea5819ea640
#
_entry.id   aab2726c1ca67cae28692ea5819ea640
#
_cell.length_a   1.000
_cell.length_b   1.000
_cell.length_c   1.000
_cell.angle_alpha   90.00
_cell.angle_beta   90.00
_cell.angle_gamma   90.00
#
_symmetry.space_group_name_H-M   'P 1'
#
loop_
_entity.id
_entity.type
_entity.pdbx_description
1 polymer ?
#
loop_
_entity_poly.entity_id
_entity_poly.type
_entity_poly.pdbx_seq_one_letter_code
_entity_poly.pdbx_strand_id
1 'polypeptide(L)'
;MSCKLFLYKGNDLTVESTDNFLSNYYKNDLRGLGGKTISILGAGNIGSKLALRLVERGAKVIITRRKIKKLKIIVQALNFIKPRFTKENITYSTSNYKAAENSEIILGCSNSRNSIISKSLLKNCKNLKL
;
A
#
# COMPACT_ATOMS: atom_id res chain seq x y z
N MET A 1 35.25 -21.32 -14.13
CA MET A 1 33.79 -21.15 -14.02
C MET A 1 33.52 -19.88 -13.23
N SER A 2 32.87 -18.89 -13.82
CA SER A 2 32.50 -17.67 -13.10
C SER A 2 31.08 -17.81 -12.52
N CYS A 3 30.92 -17.50 -11.22
CA CYS A 3 29.62 -17.55 -10.54
C CYS A 3 29.12 -16.11 -10.33
N LYS A 4 27.89 -15.83 -10.73
CA LYS A 4 27.25 -14.55 -10.45
C LYS A 4 26.42 -14.68 -9.18
N LEU A 5 26.67 -13.80 -8.20
CA LEU A 5 25.92 -13.76 -6.96
C LEU A 5 24.93 -12.58 -6.99
N PHE A 6 23.64 -12.87 -6.75
CA PHE A 6 22.60 -11.87 -6.61
C PHE A 6 22.11 -11.86 -5.16
N LEU A 7 22.21 -10.70 -4.51
CA LEU A 7 21.70 -10.50 -3.16
C LEU A 7 20.39 -9.71 -3.21
N TYR A 8 19.37 -10.19 -2.53
CA TYR A 8 18.10 -9.49 -2.38
C TYR A 8 17.52 -9.64 -0.97
N LYS A 9 16.69 -8.69 -0.55
CA LYS A 9 15.91 -8.77 0.69
C LYS A 9 14.52 -9.28 0.37
N GLY A 10 14.00 -10.24 1.16
CA GLY A 10 12.68 -10.82 0.95
C GLY A 10 11.56 -9.77 0.92
N ASN A 11 11.63 -8.74 1.78
CA ASN A 11 10.65 -7.66 1.79
C ASN A 11 10.63 -6.85 0.49
N ASP A 12 11.79 -6.61 -0.11
CA ASP A 12 11.90 -5.88 -1.38
C ASP A 12 11.31 -6.70 -2.53
N LEU A 13 11.51 -8.02 -2.51
CA LEU A 13 10.90 -8.93 -3.48
C LEU A 13 9.37 -8.94 -3.38
N THR A 14 8.82 -8.95 -2.18
CA THR A 14 7.37 -8.87 -1.94
C THR A 14 6.79 -7.55 -2.45
N VAL A 15 7.45 -6.44 -2.18
CA VAL A 15 7.04 -5.11 -2.66
C VAL A 15 7.05 -5.07 -4.19
N GLU A 16 8.11 -5.54 -4.82
CA GLU A 16 8.24 -5.56 -6.28
C GLU A 16 7.19 -6.46 -6.94
N SER A 17 6.97 -7.65 -6.38
CA SER A 17 5.96 -8.60 -6.89
C SER A 17 4.55 -8.03 -6.79
N THR A 18 4.21 -7.36 -5.69
CA THR A 18 2.91 -6.73 -5.49
C THR A 18 2.71 -5.57 -6.46
N ASP A 19 3.72 -4.72 -6.61
CA ASP A 19 3.69 -3.60 -7.54
C ASP A 19 3.50 -4.07 -8.99
N ASN A 20 4.24 -5.09 -9.40
CA ASN A 20 4.13 -5.70 -10.73
C ASN A 20 2.76 -6.34 -10.96
N PHE A 21 2.22 -7.04 -9.95
CA PHE A 21 0.89 -7.62 -10.02
C PHE A 21 -0.18 -6.56 -10.25
N LEU A 22 -0.19 -5.49 -9.45
CA LEU A 22 -1.16 -4.41 -9.56
C LEU A 22 -1.03 -3.66 -10.89
N SER A 23 0.18 -3.39 -11.33
CA SER A 23 0.45 -2.72 -12.61
C SER A 23 -0.04 -3.54 -13.79
N ASN A 24 0.16 -4.87 -13.75
CA ASN A 24 -0.34 -5.79 -14.76
C ASN A 24 -1.87 -5.91 -14.75
N TYR A 25 -2.46 -5.95 -13.57
CA TYR A 25 -3.91 -6.05 -13.42
C TYR A 25 -4.63 -4.85 -14.06
N TYR A 26 -4.06 -3.66 -13.92
CA TYR A 26 -4.60 -2.42 -14.46
C TYR A 26 -3.89 -1.93 -15.75
N LYS A 27 -3.17 -2.80 -16.45
CA LYS A 27 -2.40 -2.42 -17.66
C LYS A 27 -3.25 -1.81 -18.78
N ASN A 28 -4.52 -2.20 -18.87
CA ASN A 28 -5.45 -1.72 -19.89
C ASN A 28 -6.20 -0.45 -19.46
N ASP A 29 -6.02 0.01 -18.24
CA ASP A 29 -6.56 1.28 -17.77
C ASP A 29 -5.62 2.41 -18.19
N LEU A 30 -6.14 3.44 -18.84
CA LEU A 30 -5.36 4.59 -19.33
C LEU A 30 -4.56 5.27 -18.23
N ARG A 31 -5.08 5.28 -17.00
CA ARG A 31 -4.41 5.87 -15.83
C ARG A 31 -3.61 4.85 -15.03
N GLY A 32 -3.70 3.56 -15.36
CA GLY A 32 -3.14 2.49 -14.55
C GLY A 32 -3.66 2.56 -13.11
N LEU A 33 -2.75 2.76 -12.15
CA LEU A 33 -3.10 2.97 -10.74
C LEU A 33 -3.40 4.44 -10.38
N GLY A 34 -3.21 5.36 -11.31
CA GLY A 34 -3.43 6.80 -11.08
C GLY A 34 -4.87 7.11 -10.69
N GLY A 35 -5.04 7.90 -9.62
CA GLY A 35 -6.34 8.31 -9.09
C GLY A 35 -7.09 7.24 -8.31
N LYS A 36 -6.64 5.98 -8.30
CA LYS A 36 -7.27 4.92 -7.51
C LYS A 36 -6.97 5.07 -6.02
N THR A 37 -7.97 4.80 -5.19
CA THR A 37 -7.80 4.81 -3.73
C THR A 37 -7.40 3.43 -3.25
N ILE A 38 -6.23 3.34 -2.62
CA ILE A 38 -5.63 2.09 -2.14
C ILE A 38 -5.44 2.21 -0.63
N SER A 39 -5.98 1.27 0.13
CA SER A 39 -5.69 1.17 1.57
C SER A 39 -4.74 0.03 1.84
N ILE A 40 -3.73 0.33 2.67
CA ILE A 40 -2.73 -0.64 3.14
C ILE A 40 -2.95 -0.84 4.63
N LEU A 41 -3.48 -2.02 4.97
CA LEU A 41 -3.77 -2.39 6.34
C LEU A 41 -2.54 -3.05 6.98
N GLY A 42 -1.90 -2.34 7.91
CA GLY A 42 -0.69 -2.79 8.58
C GLY A 42 0.60 -2.20 7.98
N ALA A 43 0.83 -0.91 8.20
CA ALA A 43 2.04 -0.21 7.73
C ALA A 43 3.30 -0.60 8.52
N GLY A 44 3.81 -1.79 8.25
CA GLY A 44 5.15 -2.24 8.64
C GLY A 44 6.18 -1.94 7.53
N ASN A 45 7.26 -2.73 7.46
CA ASN A 45 8.31 -2.53 6.46
C ASN A 45 7.78 -2.69 5.02
N ILE A 46 7.01 -3.73 4.76
CA ILE A 46 6.42 -3.98 3.43
C ILE A 46 5.38 -2.92 3.10
N GLY A 47 4.43 -2.67 4.00
CA GLY A 47 3.36 -1.72 3.77
C GLY A 47 3.85 -0.29 3.54
N SER A 48 4.90 0.14 4.25
CA SER A 48 5.49 1.48 4.06
C SER A 48 6.17 1.61 2.69
N LYS A 49 6.92 0.60 2.26
CA LYS A 49 7.57 0.58 0.94
C LYS A 49 6.54 0.53 -0.19
N LEU A 50 5.48 -0.27 -0.03
CA LEU A 50 4.36 -0.30 -0.98
C LEU A 50 3.65 1.04 -1.07
N ALA A 51 3.40 1.70 0.07
CA ALA A 51 2.77 3.03 0.09
C ALA A 51 3.55 4.04 -0.75
N LEU A 52 4.87 4.09 -0.59
CA LEU A 52 5.73 4.96 -1.38
C LEU A 52 5.66 4.62 -2.88
N ARG A 53 5.78 3.34 -3.22
CA ARG A 53 5.73 2.87 -4.61
C ARG A 53 4.39 3.21 -5.29
N LEU A 54 3.28 3.00 -4.60
CA LEU A 54 1.96 3.22 -5.15
C LEU A 54 1.62 4.71 -5.29
N VAL A 55 2.05 5.56 -4.34
CA VAL A 55 1.85 7.01 -4.48
C VAL A 55 2.68 7.57 -5.63
N GLU A 56 3.86 7.03 -5.92
CA GLU A 56 4.66 7.38 -7.09
C GLU A 56 3.91 7.08 -8.41
N ARG A 57 3.06 6.06 -8.42
CA ARG A 57 2.20 5.72 -9.56
C ARG A 57 0.93 6.58 -9.65
N GLY A 58 0.76 7.56 -8.76
CA GLY A 58 -0.38 8.47 -8.73
C GLY A 58 -1.60 7.95 -7.97
N ALA A 59 -1.49 6.86 -7.22
CA ALA A 59 -2.56 6.36 -6.39
C ALA A 59 -2.74 7.22 -5.12
N LYS A 60 -3.97 7.30 -4.63
CA LYS A 60 -4.29 7.85 -3.31
C LYS A 60 -4.12 6.75 -2.28
N VAL A 61 -3.12 6.86 -1.42
CA VAL A 61 -2.75 5.79 -0.49
C VAL A 61 -3.15 6.16 0.93
N ILE A 62 -3.86 5.25 1.59
CA ILE A 62 -4.25 5.35 3.00
C ILE A 62 -3.60 4.20 3.75
N ILE A 63 -2.82 4.48 4.78
CA ILE A 63 -2.18 3.44 5.58
C ILE A 63 -2.76 3.37 6.99
N THR A 64 -2.79 2.18 7.56
CA THR A 64 -3.20 1.95 8.96
C THR A 64 -2.11 1.23 9.74
N ARG A 65 -2.06 1.44 11.04
CA ARG A 65 -1.19 0.75 11.97
C ARG A 65 -1.76 0.82 13.38
N ARG A 66 -1.49 -0.19 14.22
CA ARG A 66 -1.93 -0.21 15.62
C ARG A 66 -1.40 0.96 16.45
N LYS A 67 -0.12 1.33 16.28
CA LYS A 67 0.53 2.40 17.04
C LYS A 67 0.44 3.72 16.28
N ILE A 68 -0.50 4.58 16.66
CA ILE A 68 -0.80 5.86 16.00
C ILE A 68 0.41 6.80 15.97
N LYS A 69 1.17 6.90 17.06
CA LYS A 69 2.38 7.75 17.11
C LYS A 69 3.39 7.36 16.02
N LYS A 70 3.66 6.06 15.89
CA LYS A 70 4.57 5.54 14.84
C LYS A 70 3.97 5.76 13.45
N LEU A 71 2.65 5.62 13.30
CA LEU A 71 1.96 5.83 12.03
C LEU A 71 2.13 7.26 11.52
N LYS A 72 1.94 8.26 12.38
CA LYS A 72 2.13 9.68 12.02
C LYS A 72 3.56 9.96 11.55
N ILE A 73 4.56 9.44 12.25
CA ILE A 73 5.98 9.59 11.90
C ILE A 73 6.25 8.97 10.52
N ILE A 74 5.74 7.76 10.28
CA ILE A 74 5.91 7.06 9.00
C ILE A 74 5.30 7.88 7.86
N VAL A 75 4.07 8.38 8.03
CA VAL A 75 3.39 9.17 7.00
C VAL A 75 4.18 10.44 6.69
N GLN A 76 4.65 11.16 7.70
CA GLN A 76 5.48 12.34 7.51
C GLN A 76 6.78 12.01 6.75
N ALA A 77 7.47 10.96 7.15
CA ALA A 77 8.70 10.53 6.50
C ALA A 77 8.48 10.13 5.05
N LEU A 78 7.44 9.34 4.75
CA LEU A 78 7.13 8.90 3.40
C LEU A 78 6.75 10.07 2.49
N ASN A 79 5.95 11.01 2.97
CA ASN A 79 5.61 12.21 2.21
C ASN A 79 6.81 13.14 1.99
N PHE A 80 7.79 13.12 2.90
CA PHE A 80 9.03 13.87 2.75
C PHE A 80 9.95 13.27 1.67
N ILE A 81 10.07 11.95 1.62
CA ILE A 81 10.97 11.25 0.68
C ILE A 81 10.34 10.94 -0.68
N LYS A 82 9.03 11.08 -0.83
CA LYS A 82 8.39 10.85 -2.14
C LYS A 82 8.94 11.78 -3.20
N PRO A 83 8.94 11.39 -4.49
CA PRO A 83 9.42 12.26 -5.58
C PRO A 83 8.69 13.62 -5.60
N ARG A 84 9.42 14.70 -5.88
CA ARG A 84 8.89 16.08 -5.85
C ARG A 84 7.68 16.31 -6.74
N PHE A 85 7.59 15.59 -7.85
CA PHE A 85 6.50 15.73 -8.83
C PHE A 85 5.29 14.87 -8.53
N THR A 86 5.31 14.10 -7.43
CA THR A 86 4.18 13.29 -7.00
C THR A 86 3.10 14.18 -6.41
N LYS A 87 1.95 14.28 -7.08
CA LYS A 87 0.82 15.13 -6.66
C LYS A 87 0.09 14.59 -5.44
N GLU A 88 -0.10 13.28 -5.38
CA GLU A 88 -0.84 12.63 -4.30
C GLU A 88 0.02 12.51 -3.03
N ASN A 89 -0.64 12.56 -1.88
CA ASN A 89 -0.03 12.36 -0.58
C ASN A 89 -0.46 11.02 0.02
N ILE A 90 0.44 10.43 0.80
CA ILE A 90 0.11 9.31 1.67
C ILE A 90 -0.63 9.87 2.88
N THR A 91 -1.81 9.32 3.16
CA THR A 91 -2.62 9.65 4.34
C THR A 91 -2.68 8.46 5.29
N TYR A 92 -3.23 8.65 6.47
CA TYR A 92 -3.42 7.57 7.43
C TYR A 92 -4.82 7.56 8.03
N SER A 93 -5.22 6.39 8.51
CA SER A 93 -6.43 6.22 9.29
C SER A 93 -6.14 5.43 10.56
N THR A 94 -6.84 5.74 11.63
CA THR A 94 -6.77 5.00 12.89
C THR A 94 -7.66 3.75 12.88
N SER A 95 -8.53 3.62 11.89
CA SER A 95 -9.47 2.52 11.73
C SER A 95 -9.29 1.86 10.37
N ASN A 96 -9.16 0.53 10.36
CA ASN A 96 -9.13 -0.26 9.13
C ASN A 96 -10.44 -0.15 8.36
N TYR A 97 -11.57 -0.06 9.04
CA TYR A 97 -12.88 0.11 8.42
C TYR A 97 -12.99 1.43 7.66
N LYS A 98 -12.59 2.54 8.30
CA LYS A 98 -12.59 3.86 7.66
C LYS A 98 -11.62 3.92 6.48
N ALA A 99 -10.45 3.30 6.61
CA ALA A 99 -9.47 3.24 5.52
C ALA A 99 -10.02 2.47 4.31
N ALA A 100 -10.70 1.35 4.56
CA ALA A 100 -11.19 0.46 3.52
C ALA A 100 -12.49 0.92 2.86
N GLU A 101 -13.31 1.71 3.56
CA GLU A 101 -14.69 2.06 3.15
C GLU A 101 -14.80 2.59 1.71
N ASN A 102 -13.90 3.49 1.33
CA ASN A 102 -13.89 4.12 0.01
C ASN A 102 -12.77 3.63 -0.89
N SER A 103 -12.09 2.56 -0.51
CA SER A 103 -10.95 2.04 -1.27
C SER A 103 -11.41 1.14 -2.40
N GLU A 104 -10.74 1.27 -3.55
CA GLU A 104 -10.90 0.38 -4.69
C GLU A 104 -10.01 -0.86 -4.54
N ILE A 105 -8.89 -0.72 -3.84
CA ILE A 105 -7.91 -1.79 -3.61
C ILE A 105 -7.57 -1.82 -2.13
N ILE A 106 -7.53 -3.03 -1.56
CA ILE A 106 -7.13 -3.25 -0.16
C ILE A 106 -5.95 -4.22 -0.13
N LEU A 107 -4.87 -3.81 0.53
CA LEU A 107 -3.68 -4.62 0.74
C LEU A 107 -3.50 -4.91 2.22
N GLY A 108 -3.50 -6.18 2.59
CA GLY A 108 -3.20 -6.63 3.95
C GLY A 108 -1.70 -6.90 4.12
N CYS A 109 -1.00 -6.10 4.91
CA CYS A 109 0.45 -6.18 5.13
C CYS A 109 0.82 -6.37 6.61
N SER A 110 -0.04 -7.00 7.40
CA SER A 110 0.17 -7.19 8.83
C SER A 110 0.76 -8.57 9.13
N ASN A 111 1.66 -8.63 10.11
CA ASN A 111 2.15 -9.88 10.71
C ASN A 111 1.23 -10.41 11.82
N SER A 112 -0.01 -9.97 11.88
CA SER A 112 -1.00 -10.42 12.85
C SER A 112 -1.34 -11.89 12.65
N ARG A 113 -1.48 -12.65 13.76
CA ARG A 113 -1.98 -14.04 13.72
C ARG A 113 -3.43 -14.12 13.24
N ASN A 114 -4.22 -13.07 13.45
CA ASN A 114 -5.60 -12.97 13.00
C ASN A 114 -5.68 -12.26 11.66
N SER A 115 -6.64 -12.67 10.83
CA SER A 115 -6.91 -12.00 9.56
C SER A 115 -7.27 -10.52 9.81
N ILE A 116 -6.54 -9.62 9.17
CA ILE A 116 -6.81 -8.18 9.24
C ILE A 116 -7.96 -7.78 8.30
N ILE A 117 -8.18 -8.56 7.27
CA ILE A 117 -9.29 -8.39 6.32
C ILE A 117 -10.39 -9.40 6.70
N SER A 118 -11.45 -8.91 7.34
CA SER A 118 -12.59 -9.72 7.75
C SER A 118 -13.77 -9.60 6.78
N LYS A 119 -14.69 -10.55 6.82
CA LYS A 119 -15.93 -10.48 6.01
C LYS A 119 -16.75 -9.21 6.33
N SER A 120 -16.77 -8.79 7.61
CA SER A 120 -17.47 -7.56 8.03
C SER A 120 -16.82 -6.31 7.45
N LEU A 121 -15.50 -6.25 7.39
CA LEU A 121 -14.77 -5.16 6.75
C LEU A 121 -15.11 -5.08 5.24
N LEU A 122 -15.08 -6.21 4.55
CA LEU A 122 -15.39 -6.27 3.12
C LEU A 122 -16.82 -5.85 2.80
N LYS A 123 -17.79 -6.18 3.67
CA LYS A 123 -19.19 -5.76 3.50
C LYS A 123 -19.38 -4.24 3.54
N ASN A 124 -18.51 -3.52 4.23
CA ASN A 124 -18.56 -2.06 4.33
C ASN A 124 -17.88 -1.33 3.17
N CYS A 125 -17.19 -2.06 2.29
CA CYS A 125 -16.48 -1.48 1.15
C CYS A 125 -17.47 -1.23 0.00
N LYS A 126 -17.63 0.03 -0.40
CA LYS A 126 -18.57 0.43 -1.44
C LYS A 126 -17.99 0.33 -2.85
N ASN A 127 -16.69 0.53 -2.99
CA ASN A 127 -16.00 0.68 -4.28
C ASN A 127 -14.93 -0.39 -4.53
N LEU A 128 -14.89 -1.44 -3.72
CA LEU A 128 -13.84 -2.45 -3.78
C LEU A 128 -13.84 -3.20 -5.11
N LYS A 129 -12.66 -3.24 -5.75
CA LYS A 129 -12.41 -3.96 -7.01
C LYS A 129 -11.37 -5.07 -6.85
N LEU A 130 -10.46 -4.91 -5.88
CA LEU A 130 -9.35 -5.85 -5.66
C LEU A 130 -8.87 -5.87 -4.21
#